data_9e9ac8f48756dc1749ddb26ed2c1a8bd
#
_entry.id   9e9ac8f48756dc1749ddb26ed2c1a8bd
#
_cell.length_a   1.000
_cell.length_b   1.000
_cell.length_c   1.000
_cell.angle_alpha   90.00
_cell.angle_beta   90.00
_cell.angle_gamma   90.00
#
_symmetry.space_group_name_H-M   'P 1'
#
loop_
_entity.id
_entity.type
_entity.pdbx_description
1 polymer ?
#
loop_
_entity_poly.entity_id
_entity_poly.type
_entity_poly.pdbx_seq_one_letter_code
_entity_poly.pdbx_strand_id
1 'polypeptide(L)'
;RVVETIIGILVSLAVNVAQLPRRRQKDLLLVTGLDGSLVGEDGKMGGYTHMELNHLIADGAAITIATERTPASLLSVLGDVKLNLPVIAMDGAVIFDTNEKRYLRCEAIPEEYARKIYHLFEKEDKHCFVNIVLEDVLLIFYGNFRNDVEKKLYMDMRRSPYRNYVYGELPEEGEVEVGIIDRQPGYTGGRGGDKEGV
;
A
#
# COMPACT_ATOMS: atom_id res chain seq x y z
N ARG A 1 -4.67 44.68 -15.01
CA ARG A 1 -4.98 43.57 -14.06
C ARG A 1 -4.33 42.25 -14.50
N VAL A 2 -4.50 41.81 -15.77
CA VAL A 2 -3.87 40.54 -16.25
C VAL A 2 -2.34 40.59 -16.18
N VAL A 3 -1.73 41.69 -16.57
CA VAL A 3 -0.27 41.89 -16.52
C VAL A 3 0.25 41.88 -15.08
N GLU A 4 -0.47 42.52 -14.15
CA GLU A 4 -0.14 42.55 -12.72
C GLU A 4 -0.19 41.13 -12.10
N THR A 5 -1.18 40.33 -12.48
CA THR A 5 -1.31 38.95 -12.04
C THR A 5 -0.17 38.08 -12.57
N ILE A 6 0.22 38.21 -13.83
CA ILE A 6 1.33 37.46 -14.44
C ILE A 6 2.65 37.86 -13.78
N ILE A 7 2.91 39.15 -13.52
CA ILE A 7 4.08 39.63 -12.81
C ILE A 7 4.10 39.08 -11.38
N GLY A 8 2.98 39.09 -10.68
CA GLY A 8 2.87 38.52 -9.34
C GLY A 8 3.18 37.02 -9.29
N ILE A 9 2.70 36.24 -10.26
CA ILE A 9 3.01 34.82 -10.38
C ILE A 9 4.51 34.61 -10.67
N LEU A 10 5.08 35.35 -11.60
CA LEU A 10 6.50 35.23 -11.95
C LEU A 10 7.43 35.63 -10.79
N VAL A 11 7.10 36.71 -10.05
CA VAL A 11 7.85 37.13 -8.87
C VAL A 11 7.73 36.11 -7.76
N SER A 12 6.53 35.56 -7.50
CA SER A 12 6.30 34.51 -6.52
C SER A 12 7.08 33.24 -6.86
N LEU A 13 7.09 32.85 -8.13
CA LEU A 13 7.85 31.70 -8.64
C LEU A 13 9.36 31.94 -8.49
N ALA A 14 9.86 33.12 -8.84
CA ALA A 14 11.27 33.48 -8.72
C ALA A 14 11.74 33.52 -7.26
N VAL A 15 10.92 34.06 -6.35
CA VAL A 15 11.21 34.10 -4.91
C VAL A 15 11.19 32.69 -4.33
N ASN A 16 10.24 31.86 -4.69
CA ASN A 16 10.21 30.46 -4.24
C ASN A 16 11.43 29.68 -4.74
N VAL A 17 11.82 29.84 -6.00
CA VAL A 17 13.01 29.18 -6.57
C VAL A 17 14.31 29.70 -5.94
N ALA A 18 14.36 31.00 -5.60
CA ALA A 18 15.57 31.62 -5.00
C ALA A 18 15.69 31.35 -3.49
N GLN A 19 14.58 31.14 -2.78
CA GLN A 19 14.57 30.91 -1.32
C GLN A 19 14.58 29.45 -0.92
N LEU A 20 14.32 28.53 -1.85
CA LEU A 20 14.52 27.11 -1.57
C LEU A 20 16.01 26.90 -1.36
N PRO A 21 16.46 26.58 -0.11
CA PRO A 21 17.83 26.16 0.06
C PRO A 21 18.00 24.97 -0.91
N ARG A 22 19.03 25.04 -1.75
CA ARG A 22 19.49 23.89 -2.53
C ARG A 22 20.02 22.85 -1.56
N ARG A 23 19.11 22.27 -0.73
CA ARG A 23 19.41 21.06 0.00
C ARG A 23 19.83 20.05 -1.05
N ARG A 24 21.03 19.52 -0.90
CA ARG A 24 21.46 18.40 -1.72
C ARG A 24 20.34 17.35 -1.60
N GLN A 25 19.80 16.88 -2.70
CA GLN A 25 18.74 15.85 -2.72
C GLN A 25 19.10 14.64 -1.84
N LYS A 26 20.40 14.43 -1.61
CA LYS A 26 20.94 13.37 -0.75
C LYS A 26 20.59 13.50 0.74
N ASP A 27 20.19 14.68 1.20
CA ASP A 27 19.85 14.92 2.62
C ASP A 27 18.33 14.92 2.86
N LEU A 28 17.55 14.61 1.83
CA LEU A 28 16.10 14.60 1.89
C LEU A 28 15.56 13.17 1.86
N LEU A 29 14.85 12.79 2.91
CA LEU A 29 14.00 11.60 2.90
C LEU A 29 12.60 11.97 2.43
N LEU A 30 12.18 11.41 1.31
CA LEU A 30 10.83 11.55 0.79
C LEU A 30 10.01 10.30 1.14
N VAL A 31 8.97 10.48 1.93
CA VAL A 31 7.97 9.44 2.20
C VAL A 31 6.70 9.82 1.48
N THR A 32 6.23 8.98 0.57
CA THR A 32 5.01 9.25 -0.20
C THR A 32 3.98 8.14 -0.01
N GLY A 33 2.69 8.50 -0.13
CA GLY A 33 1.64 7.49 -0.30
C GLY A 33 1.74 6.82 -1.68
N LEU A 34 1.05 5.71 -1.86
CA LEU A 34 0.93 5.06 -3.16
C LEU A 34 -0.35 5.50 -3.85
N ASP A 35 -1.49 5.15 -3.27
CA ASP A 35 -2.81 5.45 -3.84
C ASP A 35 -3.16 6.94 -3.69
N GLY A 36 -3.66 7.53 -4.76
CA GLY A 36 -3.96 8.95 -4.81
C GLY A 36 -2.75 9.89 -4.88
N SER A 37 -1.51 9.34 -4.85
CA SER A 37 -0.27 10.10 -4.98
C SER A 37 0.53 9.67 -6.20
N LEU A 38 1.00 8.42 -6.22
CA LEU A 38 1.78 7.84 -7.31
C LEU A 38 0.93 7.07 -8.31
N VAL A 39 -0.23 6.61 -7.87
CA VAL A 39 -1.15 5.75 -8.61
C VAL A 39 -2.45 6.49 -8.83
N GLY A 40 -2.93 6.49 -10.07
CA GLY A 40 -4.19 7.07 -10.46
C GLY A 40 -5.41 6.22 -10.05
N GLU A 41 -6.61 6.69 -10.39
CA GLU A 41 -7.88 5.98 -10.11
C GLU A 41 -7.97 4.62 -10.80
N ASP A 42 -7.21 4.42 -11.88
CA ASP A 42 -7.11 3.15 -12.61
C ASP A 42 -6.23 2.09 -11.91
N GLY A 43 -5.66 2.44 -10.76
CA GLY A 43 -4.79 1.57 -9.98
C GLY A 43 -3.39 1.38 -10.58
N LYS A 44 -2.99 2.22 -11.54
CA LYS A 44 -1.70 2.12 -12.23
C LYS A 44 -0.84 3.36 -12.01
N MET A 45 0.46 3.14 -11.98
CA MET A 45 1.43 4.22 -12.01
C MET A 45 1.59 4.70 -13.45
N GLY A 46 1.43 6.02 -13.68
CA GLY A 46 1.63 6.61 -14.99
C GLY A 46 3.09 6.56 -15.42
N GLY A 47 3.34 6.45 -16.73
CA GLY A 47 4.70 6.36 -17.26
C GLY A 47 5.58 7.56 -16.90
N TYR A 48 5.00 8.75 -16.79
CA TYR A 48 5.73 9.94 -16.34
C TYR A 48 6.17 9.82 -14.88
N THR A 49 5.28 9.41 -13.98
CA THR A 49 5.59 9.20 -12.55
C THR A 49 6.69 8.16 -12.38
N HIS A 50 6.62 7.09 -13.15
CA HIS A 50 7.59 6.01 -13.17
C HIS A 50 8.98 6.50 -13.57
N MET A 51 9.06 7.27 -14.66
CA MET A 51 10.30 7.86 -15.15
C MET A 51 10.90 8.84 -14.14
N GLU A 52 10.08 9.74 -13.57
CA GLU A 52 10.52 10.74 -12.59
C GLU A 52 11.01 10.10 -11.29
N LEU A 53 10.34 9.06 -10.78
CA LEU A 53 10.83 8.34 -9.61
C LEU A 53 12.20 7.73 -9.85
N ASN A 54 12.39 7.03 -10.97
CA ASN A 54 13.68 6.45 -11.32
C ASN A 54 14.77 7.51 -11.49
N HIS A 55 14.45 8.68 -12.06
CA HIS A 55 15.37 9.79 -12.21
C HIS A 55 15.78 10.37 -10.84
N LEU A 56 14.82 10.66 -9.95
CA LEU A 56 15.10 11.15 -8.61
C LEU A 56 15.95 10.17 -7.79
N ILE A 57 15.67 8.88 -7.90
CA ILE A 57 16.44 7.83 -7.21
C ILE A 57 17.87 7.78 -7.76
N ALA A 58 18.03 7.88 -9.07
CA ALA A 58 19.35 7.91 -9.73
C ALA A 58 20.16 9.16 -9.31
N ASP A 59 19.52 10.29 -9.08
CA ASP A 59 20.11 11.51 -8.56
C ASP A 59 20.44 11.44 -7.05
N GLY A 60 20.09 10.34 -6.40
CA GLY A 60 20.43 10.05 -5.02
C GLY A 60 19.41 10.54 -3.99
N ALA A 61 18.17 10.83 -4.41
CA ALA A 61 17.09 11.09 -3.46
C ALA A 61 16.74 9.80 -2.68
N ALA A 62 16.60 9.92 -1.36
CA ALA A 62 16.14 8.84 -0.51
C ALA A 62 14.60 8.81 -0.55
N ILE A 63 14.02 7.82 -1.23
CA ILE A 63 12.57 7.72 -1.45
C ILE A 63 12.04 6.41 -0.90
N THR A 64 10.96 6.50 -0.13
CA THR A 64 10.20 5.35 0.34
C THR A 64 8.69 5.60 0.20
N ILE A 65 7.93 4.51 0.25
CA ILE A 65 6.47 4.51 0.13
C ILE A 65 5.87 3.99 1.42
N ALA A 66 4.79 4.66 1.89
CA ALA A 66 3.95 4.17 2.95
C ALA A 66 2.55 3.88 2.38
N THR A 67 2.05 2.65 2.54
CA THR A 67 0.81 2.20 1.92
C THR A 67 0.07 1.16 2.77
N GLU A 68 -1.26 1.12 2.64
CA GLU A 68 -2.09 0.04 3.19
C GLU A 68 -1.93 -1.28 2.41
N ARG A 69 -1.40 -1.21 1.18
CA ARG A 69 -1.28 -2.39 0.32
C ARG A 69 -0.27 -3.40 0.86
N THR A 70 -0.50 -4.66 0.51
CA THR A 70 0.49 -5.73 0.75
C THR A 70 1.72 -5.53 -0.13
N PRO A 71 2.91 -5.99 0.30
CA PRO A 71 4.13 -5.94 -0.53
C PRO A 71 3.94 -6.54 -1.92
N ALA A 72 3.20 -7.64 -2.02
CA ALA A 72 2.88 -8.28 -3.29
C ALA A 72 2.08 -7.37 -4.24
N SER A 73 1.14 -6.60 -3.69
CA SER A 73 0.37 -5.62 -4.46
C SER A 73 1.23 -4.45 -4.92
N LEU A 74 2.07 -3.96 -4.02
CA LEU A 74 2.98 -2.87 -4.30
C LEU A 74 3.98 -3.23 -5.41
N LEU A 75 4.62 -4.40 -5.34
CA LEU A 75 5.56 -4.87 -6.37
C LEU A 75 4.93 -4.91 -7.77
N SER A 76 3.66 -5.29 -7.87
CA SER A 76 2.96 -5.33 -9.16
C SER A 76 2.72 -3.93 -9.76
N VAL A 77 2.67 -2.89 -8.93
CA VAL A 77 2.48 -1.49 -9.35
C VAL A 77 3.79 -0.80 -9.64
N LEU A 78 4.82 -1.08 -8.84
CA LEU A 78 6.15 -0.49 -9.02
C LEU A 78 6.82 -0.92 -10.33
N GLY A 79 6.54 -2.14 -10.80
CA GLY A 79 7.17 -2.65 -12.02
C GLY A 79 8.70 -2.69 -11.88
N ASP A 80 9.40 -1.88 -12.66
CA ASP A 80 10.86 -1.75 -12.68
C ASP A 80 11.41 -0.57 -11.86
N VAL A 81 10.56 0.14 -11.08
CA VAL A 81 11.05 1.13 -10.12
C VAL A 81 11.82 0.43 -9.00
N LYS A 82 13.10 0.78 -8.87
CA LYS A 82 13.98 0.25 -7.82
C LYS A 82 14.12 1.29 -6.72
N LEU A 83 13.27 1.22 -5.73
CA LEU A 83 13.39 2.05 -4.54
C LEU A 83 14.72 1.78 -3.85
N ASN A 84 15.35 2.83 -3.33
CA ASN A 84 16.62 2.72 -2.60
C ASN A 84 16.43 2.59 -1.08
N LEU A 85 15.20 2.57 -0.62
CA LEU A 85 14.82 2.36 0.78
C LEU A 85 13.72 1.29 0.87
N PRO A 86 13.65 0.56 1.99
CA PRO A 86 12.53 -0.32 2.28
C PRO A 86 11.21 0.44 2.32
N VAL A 87 10.11 -0.23 1.99
CA VAL A 87 8.77 0.33 2.02
C VAL A 87 8.06 0.02 3.34
N ILE A 88 7.14 0.89 3.71
CA ILE A 88 6.23 0.71 4.83
C ILE A 88 4.91 0.24 4.24
N ALA A 89 4.54 -1.01 4.48
CA ALA A 89 3.38 -1.65 3.89
C ALA A 89 2.36 -2.09 4.96
N MET A 90 1.13 -2.43 4.52
CA MET A 90 0.06 -2.95 5.38
C MET A 90 -0.19 -2.03 6.59
N ASP A 91 -0.42 -0.74 6.33
CA ASP A 91 -0.66 0.30 7.35
C ASP A 91 0.47 0.42 8.41
N GLY A 92 1.70 0.08 8.04
CA GLY A 92 2.85 0.17 8.94
C GLY A 92 3.18 -1.12 9.68
N ALA A 93 2.38 -2.16 9.52
CA ALA A 93 2.64 -3.46 10.14
C ALA A 93 3.87 -4.17 9.54
N VAL A 94 4.29 -3.77 8.34
CA VAL A 94 5.37 -4.42 7.61
C VAL A 94 6.38 -3.40 7.09
N ILE A 95 7.67 -3.70 7.26
CA ILE A 95 8.77 -3.06 6.53
C ILE A 95 9.33 -4.10 5.57
N PHE A 96 9.31 -3.79 4.27
CA PHE A 96 9.65 -4.73 3.21
C PHE A 96 10.70 -4.16 2.26
N ASP A 97 11.74 -4.96 1.97
CA ASP A 97 12.73 -4.64 0.96
C ASP A 97 12.25 -5.09 -0.42
N THR A 98 11.99 -4.14 -1.30
CA THR A 98 11.47 -4.39 -2.64
C THR A 98 12.52 -4.97 -3.59
N ASN A 99 13.80 -4.77 -3.32
CA ASN A 99 14.90 -5.27 -4.15
C ASN A 99 15.23 -6.72 -3.80
N GLU A 100 15.40 -7.00 -2.50
CA GLU A 100 15.70 -8.34 -2.00
C GLU A 100 14.43 -9.19 -1.83
N LYS A 101 13.24 -8.57 -1.92
CA LYS A 101 11.91 -9.19 -1.78
C LYS A 101 11.75 -9.92 -0.46
N ARG A 102 12.20 -9.32 0.63
CA ARG A 102 12.13 -9.91 1.97
C ARG A 102 11.49 -8.97 2.99
N TYR A 103 10.91 -9.56 4.01
CA TYR A 103 10.36 -8.85 5.16
C TYR A 103 11.48 -8.50 6.13
N LEU A 104 11.73 -7.21 6.35
CA LEU A 104 12.71 -6.73 7.33
C LEU A 104 12.13 -6.65 8.73
N ARG A 105 10.83 -6.38 8.82
CA ARG A 105 10.07 -6.31 10.06
C ARG A 105 8.61 -6.63 9.77
N CYS A 106 8.01 -7.42 10.67
CA CYS A 106 6.59 -7.74 10.64
C CYS A 106 6.05 -7.65 12.07
N GLU A 107 5.06 -6.78 12.29
CA GLU A 107 4.34 -6.66 13.54
C GLU A 107 3.01 -7.39 13.38
N ALA A 108 3.02 -8.66 13.72
CA ALA A 108 1.85 -9.51 13.61
C ALA A 108 0.90 -9.32 14.81
N ILE A 109 -0.39 -9.56 14.58
CA ILE A 109 -1.37 -9.71 15.66
C ILE A 109 -1.07 -11.04 16.35
N PRO A 110 -0.95 -11.07 17.70
CA PRO A 110 -0.79 -12.33 18.41
C PRO A 110 -1.90 -13.33 18.05
N GLU A 111 -1.53 -14.59 17.84
CA GLU A 111 -2.42 -15.63 17.31
C GLU A 111 -3.75 -15.72 18.06
N GLU A 112 -3.72 -15.68 19.40
CA GLU A 112 -4.91 -15.71 20.24
C GLU A 112 -5.94 -14.63 19.84
N TYR A 113 -5.49 -13.40 19.59
CA TYR A 113 -6.36 -12.31 19.19
C TYR A 113 -6.80 -12.43 17.74
N ALA A 114 -5.91 -12.85 16.86
CA ALA A 114 -6.21 -13.07 15.45
C ALA A 114 -7.34 -14.11 15.29
N ARG A 115 -7.27 -15.23 16.02
CA ARG A 115 -8.32 -16.26 16.03
C ARG A 115 -9.64 -15.75 16.60
N LYS A 116 -9.61 -14.99 17.69
CA LYS A 116 -10.82 -14.36 18.25
C LYS A 116 -11.50 -13.43 17.24
N ILE A 117 -10.71 -12.61 16.53
CA ILE A 117 -11.20 -11.71 15.48
C ILE A 117 -11.78 -12.53 14.32
N TYR A 118 -11.09 -13.57 13.87
CA TYR A 118 -11.56 -14.46 12.81
C TYR A 118 -12.92 -15.08 13.14
N HIS A 119 -13.07 -15.65 14.35
CA HIS A 119 -14.32 -16.22 14.81
C HIS A 119 -15.46 -15.19 14.99
N LEU A 120 -15.13 -13.93 15.32
CA LEU A 120 -16.13 -12.86 15.32
C LEU A 120 -16.68 -12.60 13.92
N PHE A 121 -15.82 -12.59 12.88
CA PHE A 121 -16.25 -12.46 11.50
C PHE A 121 -17.15 -13.63 11.08
N GLU A 122 -16.77 -14.85 11.43
CA GLU A 122 -17.58 -16.04 11.14
C GLU A 122 -18.97 -15.96 11.79
N LYS A 123 -19.01 -15.55 13.08
CA LYS A 123 -20.27 -15.41 13.84
C LYS A 123 -21.20 -14.35 13.24
N GLU A 124 -20.66 -13.28 12.73
CA GLU A 124 -21.40 -12.21 12.05
C GLU A 124 -21.70 -12.54 10.57
N ASP A 125 -21.44 -13.76 10.14
CA ASP A 125 -21.60 -14.18 8.76
C ASP A 125 -20.82 -13.33 7.74
N LYS A 126 -19.64 -12.85 8.17
CA LYS A 126 -18.71 -12.05 7.37
C LYS A 126 -17.44 -12.85 7.10
N HIS A 127 -16.78 -12.52 6.00
CA HIS A 127 -15.49 -13.11 5.67
C HIS A 127 -14.37 -12.08 5.81
N CYS A 128 -13.20 -12.59 6.11
CA CYS A 128 -11.97 -11.85 6.04
C CYS A 128 -10.90 -12.66 5.33
N PHE A 129 -9.96 -11.99 4.72
CA PHE A 129 -8.71 -12.60 4.29
C PHE A 129 -7.74 -12.55 5.48
N VAL A 130 -7.09 -13.67 5.75
CA VAL A 130 -6.07 -13.72 6.80
C VAL A 130 -4.71 -13.81 6.14
N ASN A 131 -3.89 -12.80 6.36
CA ASN A 131 -2.54 -12.72 5.83
C ASN A 131 -1.57 -13.32 6.85
N ILE A 132 -0.81 -14.33 6.45
CA ILE A 132 0.22 -14.96 7.25
C ILE A 132 1.55 -14.74 6.54
N VAL A 133 2.51 -14.17 7.24
CA VAL A 133 3.89 -14.05 6.74
C VAL A 133 4.69 -15.22 7.28
N LEU A 134 5.14 -16.06 6.39
CA LEU A 134 6.01 -17.20 6.71
C LEU A 134 7.35 -16.98 6.01
N GLU A 135 8.40 -16.71 6.78
CA GLU A 135 9.70 -16.29 6.25
C GLU A 135 9.52 -15.07 5.32
N ASP A 136 9.78 -15.21 4.03
CA ASP A 136 9.61 -14.15 3.02
C ASP A 136 8.38 -14.38 2.12
N VAL A 137 7.46 -15.25 2.53
CA VAL A 137 6.26 -15.60 1.76
C VAL A 137 5.00 -15.06 2.45
N LEU A 138 4.16 -14.37 1.69
CA LEU A 138 2.83 -13.99 2.13
C LEU A 138 1.82 -15.06 1.69
N LEU A 139 1.19 -15.71 2.67
CA LEU A 139 0.08 -16.62 2.48
C LEU A 139 -1.22 -15.87 2.81
N ILE A 140 -2.22 -15.97 1.94
CA ILE A 140 -3.51 -15.31 2.11
C ILE A 140 -4.56 -16.41 2.21
N PHE A 141 -5.03 -16.68 3.41
CA PHE A 141 -6.08 -17.64 3.67
C PHE A 141 -7.44 -17.04 3.39
N TYR A 142 -8.30 -17.82 2.74
CA TYR A 142 -9.66 -17.43 2.42
C TYR A 142 -10.59 -18.64 2.41
N GLY A 143 -11.88 -18.40 2.73
CA GLY A 143 -12.95 -19.41 2.66
C GLY A 143 -13.82 -19.27 1.41
N ASN A 144 -15.06 -19.73 1.52
CA ASN A 144 -16.04 -19.60 0.45
C ASN A 144 -16.42 -18.14 0.21
N PHE A 145 -16.47 -17.73 -1.05
CA PHE A 145 -16.96 -16.40 -1.42
C PHE A 145 -18.47 -16.33 -1.20
N ARG A 146 -18.94 -15.26 -0.55
CA ARG A 146 -20.35 -15.03 -0.30
C ARG A 146 -21.00 -14.05 -1.26
N ASN A 147 -20.18 -13.28 -1.96
CA ASN A 147 -20.65 -12.30 -2.94
C ASN A 147 -19.71 -12.21 -4.14
N ASP A 148 -20.26 -11.63 -5.22
CA ASP A 148 -19.49 -11.47 -6.47
C ASP A 148 -18.32 -10.48 -6.34
N VAL A 149 -18.37 -9.56 -5.37
CA VAL A 149 -17.28 -8.58 -5.13
C VAL A 149 -16.03 -9.29 -4.60
N GLU A 150 -16.20 -10.15 -3.59
CA GLU A 150 -15.11 -10.98 -3.04
C GLU A 150 -14.49 -11.87 -4.12
N LYS A 151 -15.35 -12.55 -4.89
CA LYS A 151 -14.92 -13.40 -5.99
C LYS A 151 -14.16 -12.62 -7.06
N LYS A 152 -14.66 -11.43 -7.43
CA LYS A 152 -14.00 -10.56 -8.41
C LYS A 152 -12.64 -10.11 -7.91
N LEU A 153 -12.55 -9.63 -6.66
CA LEU A 153 -11.31 -9.21 -6.05
C LEU A 153 -10.27 -10.34 -6.05
N TYR A 154 -10.67 -11.55 -5.62
CA TYR A 154 -9.79 -12.71 -5.68
C TYR A 154 -9.33 -13.00 -7.11
N MET A 155 -10.23 -12.96 -8.09
CA MET A 155 -9.90 -13.22 -9.50
C MET A 155 -8.92 -12.19 -10.06
N ASP A 156 -9.06 -10.93 -9.68
CA ASP A 156 -8.15 -9.84 -10.09
C ASP A 156 -6.78 -9.97 -9.41
N MET A 157 -6.77 -10.40 -8.16
CA MET A 157 -5.55 -10.45 -7.34
C MET A 157 -4.78 -11.77 -7.45
N ARG A 158 -5.42 -12.90 -7.73
CA ARG A 158 -4.78 -14.23 -7.76
C ARG A 158 -3.70 -14.41 -8.81
N ARG A 159 -3.69 -13.55 -9.82
CA ARG A 159 -2.71 -13.60 -10.92
C ARG A 159 -1.37 -12.92 -10.59
N SER A 160 -1.25 -12.30 -9.42
CA SER A 160 0.01 -11.71 -8.99
C SER A 160 1.02 -12.82 -8.64
N PRO A 161 2.24 -12.78 -9.19
CA PRO A 161 3.25 -13.80 -8.93
C PRO A 161 3.77 -13.81 -7.48
N TYR A 162 3.42 -12.80 -6.70
CA TYR A 162 3.90 -12.60 -5.32
C TYR A 162 2.84 -12.91 -4.26
N ARG A 163 1.71 -13.55 -4.65
CA ARG A 163 0.61 -13.87 -3.74
C ARG A 163 0.31 -15.35 -3.75
N ASN A 164 0.28 -15.94 -2.57
CA ASN A 164 -0.09 -17.32 -2.39
C ASN A 164 -1.44 -17.38 -1.68
N TYR A 165 -2.49 -17.66 -2.42
CA TYR A 165 -3.82 -17.84 -1.88
C TYR A 165 -4.02 -19.27 -1.44
N VAL A 166 -4.42 -19.47 -0.19
CA VAL A 166 -4.71 -20.76 0.41
C VAL A 166 -6.20 -20.84 0.70
N TYR A 167 -6.89 -21.76 0.03
CA TYR A 167 -8.29 -22.05 0.32
C TYR A 167 -8.38 -23.05 1.46
N GLY A 168 -9.13 -22.71 2.49
CA GLY A 168 -9.37 -23.58 3.63
C GLY A 168 -9.44 -22.84 4.96
N GLU A 169 -9.48 -23.61 6.01
CA GLU A 169 -9.41 -23.11 7.38
C GLU A 169 -8.01 -22.65 7.75
N LEU A 170 -7.92 -21.84 8.78
CA LEU A 170 -6.62 -21.44 9.33
C LEU A 170 -5.87 -22.68 9.87
N PRO A 171 -4.54 -22.69 9.78
CA PRO A 171 -3.72 -23.73 10.41
C PRO A 171 -4.07 -23.89 11.91
N GLU A 172 -3.79 -25.07 12.48
CA GLU A 172 -4.01 -25.30 13.90
C GLU A 172 -3.14 -24.36 14.76
N GLU A 173 -3.57 -24.16 16.02
CA GLU A 173 -2.88 -23.27 16.95
C GLU A 173 -1.43 -23.70 17.17
N GLY A 174 -0.50 -22.77 17.00
CA GLY A 174 0.94 -23.00 17.18
C GLY A 174 1.69 -23.51 15.93
N GLU A 175 1.01 -23.77 14.81
CA GLU A 175 1.68 -24.20 13.58
C GLU A 175 2.28 -23.03 12.77
N VAL A 176 1.77 -21.82 12.96
CA VAL A 176 2.23 -20.62 12.21
C VAL A 176 2.08 -19.37 13.08
N GLU A 177 3.07 -18.49 13.06
CA GLU A 177 2.88 -17.14 13.59
C GLU A 177 1.85 -16.41 12.70
N VAL A 178 0.62 -16.26 13.21
CA VAL A 178 -0.48 -15.66 12.45
C VAL A 178 -0.18 -14.19 12.21
N GLY A 179 -0.19 -13.82 10.97
CA GLY A 179 0.04 -12.47 10.54
C GLY A 179 -1.20 -11.57 10.64
N ILE A 180 -1.36 -10.71 9.70
CA ILE A 180 -2.27 -9.57 9.71
C ILE A 180 -3.63 -9.98 9.13
N ILE A 181 -4.72 -9.64 9.82
CA ILE A 181 -6.08 -9.79 9.29
C ILE A 181 -6.37 -8.60 8.37
N ASP A 182 -6.57 -8.87 7.10
CA ASP A 182 -6.92 -7.83 6.12
C ASP A 182 -8.43 -7.56 6.11
N ARG A 183 -8.78 -6.31 5.82
CA ARG A 183 -10.19 -5.89 5.78
C ARG A 183 -10.93 -6.57 4.64
N GLN A 184 -12.25 -6.72 4.81
CA GLN A 184 -13.12 -7.16 3.73
C GLN A 184 -12.94 -6.28 2.48
N PRO A 185 -12.77 -6.88 1.30
CA PRO A 185 -12.83 -6.15 0.05
C PRO A 185 -14.21 -5.50 -0.11
N GLY A 186 -14.23 -4.19 -0.27
CA GLY A 186 -15.46 -3.43 -0.51
C GLY A 186 -15.90 -2.49 0.60
N TYR A 187 -15.23 -2.47 1.76
CA TYR A 187 -15.43 -1.41 2.73
C TYR A 187 -14.58 -0.19 2.33
N THR A 188 -15.05 0.56 1.35
CA THR A 188 -14.67 1.97 1.23
C THR A 188 -15.29 2.66 2.43
N GLY A 189 -14.46 3.00 3.42
CA GLY A 189 -14.88 3.81 4.54
C GLY A 189 -15.60 5.04 4.00
N GLY A 190 -16.91 5.06 4.16
CA GLY A 190 -17.73 6.19 3.75
C GLY A 190 -17.18 7.41 4.46
N ARG A 191 -16.56 8.31 3.73
CA ARG A 191 -16.51 9.70 4.16
C ARG A 191 -17.97 10.10 4.29
N GLY A 192 -18.41 10.28 5.51
CA GLY A 192 -19.69 10.90 5.80
C GLY A 192 -19.77 12.22 5.05
N GLY A 193 -20.47 12.18 3.95
CA GLY A 193 -20.97 13.35 3.27
C GLY A 193 -22.38 13.53 3.77
N ASP A 194 -22.53 14.24 4.88
CA ASP A 194 -23.78 14.87 5.23
C ASP A 194 -24.26 15.68 4.04
N LYS A 195 -25.30 15.20 3.40
CA LYS A 195 -26.17 16.03 2.60
C LYS A 195 -27.53 16.00 3.28
N GLU A 196 -27.68 16.79 4.31
CA GLU A 196 -28.93 17.46 4.59
C GLU A 196 -29.22 18.37 3.41
N GLY A 197 -30.41 18.23 2.85
CA GLY A 197 -30.92 19.08 1.78
C GLY A 197 -32.41 18.85 1.65
N VAL A 198 -33.15 19.61 2.41
CA VAL A 198 -34.50 20.20 2.15
C VAL A 198 -35.34 19.48 1.10
#